data_6225fa7bacf0788c48e17faac5e959b9
#
_entry.id   6225fa7bacf0788c48e17faac5e959b9
#
_cell.length_a   1.000
_cell.length_b   1.000
_cell.length_c   1.000
_cell.angle_alpha   90.00
_cell.angle_beta   90.00
_cell.angle_gamma   90.00
#
_symmetry.space_group_name_H-M   'P 1'
#
loop_
_entity.id
_entity.type
_entity.pdbx_description
1 polymer ?
#
loop_
_entity_poly.entity_id
_entity_poly.type
_entity_poly.pdbx_seq_one_letter_code
_entity_poly.pdbx_strand_id
1 'polypeptide(L)'
;MSCWGNIWSIAKRELSGTVSSPVAYVFVVIFLLLSAFFTFMIGGFFERGQASLASFFGWHPWLYLFLVPAVGMRMWAEERRSGTIELLLTLPVTTGQAILGKFLAYLIIIAVALVLTFPVWITVNYLGAPDNGIILAGYIGSLLLGASYLAVTSFTSALTRNQVVSFIIAVVICLFLILCGWPPVLNLLNRVFSPGVVDFVAAFSVMTHFDNIQRGVLDLRDLLFFFSVIFFFLFATQAVLRARRAG
;
A
#
# COMPACT_ATOMS: atom_id res chain seq x y z
N MET A 1 13.73 -21.11 18.76
CA MET A 1 13.93 -20.28 17.54
C MET A 1 13.63 -18.83 17.88
N SER A 2 14.44 -17.87 17.43
CA SER A 2 14.20 -16.45 17.69
C SER A 2 12.91 -15.98 17.04
N CYS A 3 12.22 -15.00 17.64
CA CYS A 3 10.98 -14.44 17.11
C CYS A 3 11.14 -13.96 15.64
N TRP A 4 12.27 -13.35 15.31
CA TRP A 4 12.62 -12.93 13.95
C TRP A 4 12.83 -14.08 12.97
N GLY A 5 13.41 -15.20 13.42
CA GLY A 5 13.61 -16.38 12.58
C GLY A 5 12.28 -16.96 12.07
N ASN A 6 11.26 -17.00 12.94
CA ASN A 6 9.92 -17.49 12.57
C ASN A 6 9.24 -16.53 11.55
N ILE A 7 9.30 -15.21 11.78
CA ILE A 7 8.73 -14.20 10.87
C ILE A 7 9.38 -14.32 9.48
N TRP A 8 10.70 -14.40 9.42
CA TRP A 8 11.43 -14.51 8.16
C TRP A 8 11.17 -15.81 7.43
N SER A 9 11.07 -16.94 8.15
CA SER A 9 10.74 -18.24 7.54
C SER A 9 9.35 -18.22 6.91
N ILE A 10 8.36 -17.60 7.57
CA ILE A 10 7.01 -17.41 7.04
C ILE A 10 7.07 -16.49 5.82
N ALA A 11 7.76 -15.36 5.91
CA ALA A 11 7.88 -14.41 4.81
C ALA A 11 8.52 -15.06 3.57
N LYS A 12 9.59 -15.84 3.74
CA LYS A 12 10.26 -16.55 2.65
C LYS A 12 9.34 -17.57 1.99
N ARG A 13 8.58 -18.34 2.78
CA ARG A 13 7.62 -19.33 2.27
C ARG A 13 6.52 -18.66 1.46
N GLU A 14 5.91 -17.61 2.00
CA GLU A 14 4.84 -16.86 1.34
C GLU A 14 5.35 -16.16 0.06
N LEU A 15 6.53 -15.54 0.12
CA LEU A 15 7.15 -14.91 -1.02
C LEU A 15 7.41 -15.93 -2.14
N SER A 16 7.99 -17.09 -1.81
CA SER A 16 8.21 -18.17 -2.77
C SER A 16 6.90 -18.65 -3.41
N GLY A 17 5.84 -18.84 -2.60
CA GLY A 17 4.52 -19.24 -3.09
C GLY A 17 3.89 -18.17 -4.01
N THR A 18 4.02 -16.90 -3.64
CA THR A 18 3.45 -15.79 -4.42
C THR A 18 4.23 -15.54 -5.71
N VAL A 19 5.57 -15.65 -5.69
CA VAL A 19 6.43 -15.55 -6.87
C VAL A 19 6.23 -16.74 -7.82
N SER A 20 5.92 -17.92 -7.30
CA SER A 20 5.56 -19.07 -8.14
C SER A 20 4.17 -18.94 -8.78
N SER A 21 3.35 -17.99 -8.31
CA SER A 21 2.03 -17.69 -8.87
C SER A 21 2.13 -16.59 -9.94
N PRO A 22 1.33 -16.67 -11.04
CA PRO A 22 1.26 -15.60 -12.04
C PRO A 22 0.88 -14.23 -11.47
N VAL A 23 0.21 -14.17 -10.32
CA VAL A 23 -0.34 -12.95 -9.74
C VAL A 23 0.74 -11.89 -9.43
N ALA A 24 1.91 -12.31 -8.90
CA ALA A 24 3.00 -11.38 -8.61
C ALA A 24 3.55 -10.73 -9.90
N TYR A 25 3.73 -11.53 -10.95
CA TYR A 25 4.23 -11.04 -12.24
C TYR A 25 3.22 -10.11 -12.91
N VAL A 26 1.95 -10.48 -12.91
CA VAL A 26 0.86 -9.65 -13.45
C VAL A 26 0.81 -8.31 -12.73
N PHE A 27 0.91 -8.31 -11.39
CA PHE A 27 0.98 -7.08 -10.60
C PHE A 27 2.15 -6.19 -11.04
N VAL A 28 3.36 -6.74 -11.07
CA VAL A 28 4.57 -5.97 -11.41
C VAL A 28 4.46 -5.40 -12.82
N VAL A 29 4.07 -6.23 -13.80
CA VAL A 29 3.94 -5.80 -15.20
C VAL A 29 2.88 -4.71 -15.36
N ILE A 30 1.69 -4.90 -14.79
CA ILE A 30 0.61 -3.91 -14.85
C ILE A 30 1.03 -2.62 -14.14
N PHE A 31 1.69 -2.71 -12.97
CA PHE A 31 2.18 -1.54 -12.26
C PHE A 31 3.18 -0.75 -13.10
N LEU A 32 4.17 -1.41 -13.71
CA LEU A 32 5.16 -0.76 -14.57
C LEU A 32 4.52 -0.13 -15.81
N LEU A 33 3.62 -0.84 -16.48
CA LEU A 33 2.94 -0.32 -17.66
C LEU A 33 2.04 0.89 -17.33
N LEU A 34 1.23 0.78 -16.29
CA LEU A 34 0.32 1.86 -15.91
C LEU A 34 1.09 3.07 -15.35
N SER A 35 2.11 2.86 -14.53
CA SER A 35 2.93 3.97 -14.02
C SER A 35 3.65 4.72 -15.15
N ALA A 36 4.20 4.00 -16.14
CA ALA A 36 4.77 4.61 -17.33
C ALA A 36 3.71 5.35 -18.16
N PHE A 37 2.56 4.71 -18.44
CA PHE A 37 1.48 5.31 -19.20
C PHE A 37 0.94 6.59 -18.56
N PHE A 38 0.63 6.54 -17.26
CA PHE A 38 0.14 7.73 -16.55
C PHE A 38 1.18 8.84 -16.45
N THR A 39 2.45 8.52 -16.31
CA THR A 39 3.52 9.50 -16.24
C THR A 39 3.76 10.20 -17.56
N PHE A 40 3.95 9.43 -18.63
CA PHE A 40 4.38 9.94 -19.93
C PHE A 40 3.22 10.44 -20.80
N MET A 41 2.08 9.73 -20.81
CA MET A 41 0.95 10.08 -21.68
C MET A 41 -0.02 11.07 -21.01
N ILE A 42 -0.48 10.79 -19.78
CA ILE A 42 -1.49 11.62 -19.11
C ILE A 42 -0.82 12.73 -18.29
N GLY A 43 0.29 12.42 -17.61
CA GLY A 43 1.01 13.36 -16.77
C GLY A 43 1.76 14.46 -17.54
N GLY A 44 1.87 14.35 -18.87
CA GLY A 44 2.54 15.32 -19.73
C GLY A 44 4.00 15.56 -19.32
N PHE A 45 4.72 14.48 -18.95
CA PHE A 45 6.07 14.59 -18.40
C PHE A 45 7.02 15.39 -19.32
N PHE A 46 7.01 15.09 -20.63
CA PHE A 46 7.85 15.79 -21.60
C PHE A 46 7.34 17.20 -21.93
N GLU A 47 6.01 17.40 -21.94
CA GLU A 47 5.38 18.68 -22.28
C GLU A 47 5.62 19.75 -21.20
N ARG A 48 5.77 19.32 -19.94
CA ARG A 48 6.03 20.25 -18.82
C ARG A 48 7.44 20.83 -18.83
N GLY A 49 8.39 20.23 -19.54
CA GLY A 49 9.78 20.70 -19.62
C GLY A 49 10.49 20.82 -18.26
N GLN A 50 10.01 20.13 -17.23
CA GLN A 50 10.57 20.16 -15.89
C GLN A 50 11.17 18.78 -15.54
N ALA A 51 12.41 18.76 -15.07
CA ALA A 51 13.06 17.56 -14.56
C ALA A 51 12.50 17.20 -13.16
N SER A 52 11.27 16.69 -13.11
CA SER A 52 10.57 16.37 -11.86
C SER A 52 9.73 15.10 -12.01
N LEU A 53 9.77 14.22 -10.99
CA LEU A 53 8.93 13.03 -10.89
C LEU A 53 7.59 13.26 -10.15
N ALA A 54 7.18 14.52 -9.96
CA ALA A 54 5.90 14.82 -9.32
C ALA A 54 4.71 14.17 -10.05
N SER A 55 4.70 14.16 -11.39
CA SER A 55 3.68 13.45 -12.17
C SER A 55 3.71 11.95 -11.97
N PHE A 56 4.87 11.35 -11.81
CA PHE A 56 5.04 9.92 -11.55
C PHE A 56 4.45 9.53 -10.19
N PHE A 57 4.87 10.21 -9.12
CA PHE A 57 4.39 9.90 -7.77
C PHE A 57 2.92 10.27 -7.56
N GLY A 58 2.43 11.35 -8.18
CA GLY A 58 1.05 11.79 -8.04
C GLY A 58 -0.01 10.75 -8.46
N TRP A 59 0.35 9.80 -9.33
CA TRP A 59 -0.52 8.72 -9.74
C TRP A 59 -0.48 7.49 -8.82
N HIS A 60 0.52 7.36 -7.95
CA HIS A 60 0.66 6.18 -7.07
C HIS A 60 -0.56 5.92 -6.17
N PRO A 61 -1.21 6.93 -5.53
CA PRO A 61 -2.40 6.67 -4.72
C PRO A 61 -3.52 5.98 -5.50
N TRP A 62 -3.72 6.37 -6.77
CA TRP A 62 -4.75 5.82 -7.65
C TRP A 62 -4.37 4.44 -8.21
N LEU A 63 -3.12 4.24 -8.57
CA LEU A 63 -2.61 2.94 -9.03
C LEU A 63 -2.70 1.90 -7.93
N TYR A 64 -2.22 2.25 -6.74
CA TYR A 64 -2.23 1.35 -5.59
C TYR A 64 -3.63 1.03 -5.09
N LEU A 65 -4.59 1.93 -5.29
CA LEU A 65 -6.00 1.73 -4.92
C LEU A 65 -6.55 0.39 -5.43
N PHE A 66 -6.16 -0.02 -6.61
CA PHE A 66 -6.60 -1.28 -7.22
C PHE A 66 -5.54 -2.37 -7.15
N LEU A 67 -4.29 -2.03 -7.43
CA LEU A 67 -3.23 -3.02 -7.58
C LEU A 67 -2.81 -3.66 -6.25
N VAL A 68 -2.72 -2.88 -5.17
CA VAL A 68 -2.34 -3.45 -3.86
C VAL A 68 -3.44 -4.36 -3.30
N PRO A 69 -4.73 -3.98 -3.30
CA PRO A 69 -5.80 -4.92 -2.96
C PRO A 69 -5.86 -6.18 -3.83
N ALA A 70 -5.57 -6.06 -5.13
CA ALA A 70 -5.56 -7.22 -6.03
C ALA A 70 -4.49 -8.26 -5.67
N VAL A 71 -3.32 -7.81 -5.24
CA VAL A 71 -2.24 -8.71 -4.78
C VAL A 71 -2.54 -9.27 -3.40
N GLY A 72 -3.00 -8.43 -2.47
CA GLY A 72 -3.19 -8.80 -1.07
C GLY A 72 -4.49 -9.53 -0.75
N MET A 73 -5.50 -9.52 -1.65
CA MET A 73 -6.81 -10.11 -1.39
C MET A 73 -6.77 -11.60 -1.00
N ARG A 74 -5.74 -12.32 -1.45
CA ARG A 74 -5.54 -13.75 -1.19
C ARG A 74 -4.88 -14.05 0.15
N MET A 75 -4.28 -13.06 0.80
CA MET A 75 -3.39 -13.22 1.95
C MET A 75 -3.96 -14.12 3.07
N TRP A 76 -5.26 -13.98 3.37
CA TRP A 76 -5.99 -14.77 4.36
C TRP A 76 -7.23 -15.46 3.79
N ALA A 77 -7.88 -14.84 2.80
CA ALA A 77 -9.14 -15.35 2.26
C ALA A 77 -8.97 -16.72 1.60
N GLU A 78 -7.83 -16.99 0.98
CA GLU A 78 -7.53 -18.27 0.36
C GLU A 78 -7.33 -19.39 1.40
N GLU A 79 -6.56 -19.13 2.46
CA GLU A 79 -6.37 -20.09 3.57
C GLU A 79 -7.67 -20.38 4.31
N ARG A 80 -8.53 -19.35 4.42
CA ARG A 80 -9.86 -19.51 5.01
C ARG A 80 -10.80 -20.29 4.12
N ARG A 81 -10.68 -20.14 2.80
CA ARG A 81 -11.48 -20.90 1.84
C ARG A 81 -11.08 -22.36 1.80
N SER A 82 -9.78 -22.65 1.86
CA SER A 82 -9.22 -24.00 1.83
C SER A 82 -9.24 -24.71 3.18
N GLY A 83 -9.59 -24.01 4.29
CA GLY A 83 -9.55 -24.57 5.65
C GLY A 83 -8.13 -24.72 6.23
N THR A 84 -7.11 -24.30 5.50
CA THR A 84 -5.69 -24.44 5.95
C THR A 84 -5.30 -23.44 7.04
N ILE A 85 -6.16 -22.46 7.34
CA ILE A 85 -5.93 -21.51 8.43
C ILE A 85 -5.82 -22.21 9.79
N GLU A 86 -6.57 -23.29 10.01
CA GLU A 86 -6.51 -24.08 11.24
C GLU A 86 -5.15 -24.74 11.39
N LEU A 87 -4.60 -25.30 10.32
CA LEU A 87 -3.24 -25.86 10.31
C LEU A 87 -2.18 -24.78 10.61
N LEU A 88 -2.33 -23.57 10.08
CA LEU A 88 -1.42 -22.46 10.39
C LEU A 88 -1.47 -22.09 11.88
N LEU A 89 -2.65 -22.16 12.50
CA LEU A 89 -2.87 -21.81 13.90
C LEU A 89 -2.40 -22.93 14.88
N THR A 90 -2.20 -24.18 14.41
CA THR A 90 -1.62 -25.27 15.21
C THR A 90 -0.09 -25.27 15.20
N LEU A 91 0.54 -24.54 14.28
CA LEU A 91 2.00 -24.37 14.28
C LEU A 91 2.48 -23.64 15.53
N PRO A 92 3.72 -23.90 16.00
CA PRO A 92 4.29 -23.24 17.19
C PRO A 92 4.74 -21.79 16.86
N VAL A 93 3.84 -21.01 16.22
CA VAL A 93 4.03 -19.61 15.85
C VAL A 93 2.89 -18.75 16.39
N THR A 94 3.19 -17.53 16.82
CA THR A 94 2.14 -16.62 17.25
C THR A 94 1.40 -16.03 16.06
N THR A 95 0.11 -15.69 16.24
CA THR A 95 -0.71 -15.03 15.20
C THR A 95 -0.05 -13.74 14.68
N GLY A 96 0.60 -12.98 15.58
CA GLY A 96 1.33 -11.78 15.19
C GLY A 96 2.53 -12.07 14.28
N GLN A 97 3.29 -13.16 14.54
CA GLN A 97 4.40 -13.57 13.67
C GLN A 97 3.90 -13.99 12.28
N ALA A 98 2.77 -14.67 12.21
CA ALA A 98 2.16 -15.04 10.93
C ALA A 98 1.72 -13.80 10.13
N ILE A 99 1.07 -12.84 10.79
CA ILE A 99 0.63 -11.57 10.17
C ILE A 99 1.83 -10.80 9.64
N LEU A 100 2.85 -10.58 10.47
CA LEU A 100 4.04 -9.83 10.07
C LEU A 100 4.82 -10.55 8.95
N GLY A 101 4.94 -11.87 9.00
CA GLY A 101 5.61 -12.64 7.97
C GLY A 101 4.92 -12.52 6.61
N LYS A 102 3.59 -12.66 6.58
CA LYS A 102 2.80 -12.47 5.36
C LYS A 102 2.86 -11.03 4.86
N PHE A 103 2.65 -10.06 5.75
CA PHE A 103 2.73 -8.64 5.41
C PHE A 103 4.07 -8.28 4.76
N LEU A 104 5.19 -8.73 5.35
CA LEU A 104 6.53 -8.52 4.79
C LEU A 104 6.71 -9.17 3.42
N ALA A 105 6.19 -10.37 3.19
CA ALA A 105 6.29 -11.03 1.89
C ALA A 105 5.64 -10.20 0.77
N TYR A 106 4.44 -9.71 1.00
CA TYR A 106 3.72 -8.88 0.02
C TYR A 106 4.31 -7.48 -0.10
N LEU A 107 4.82 -6.91 0.99
CA LEU A 107 5.52 -5.62 0.96
C LEU A 107 6.80 -5.70 0.12
N ILE A 108 7.53 -6.82 0.17
CA ILE A 108 8.70 -7.04 -0.68
C ILE A 108 8.31 -7.03 -2.16
N ILE A 109 7.15 -7.59 -2.54
CA ILE A 109 6.69 -7.56 -3.93
C ILE A 109 6.42 -6.12 -4.38
N ILE A 110 5.78 -5.30 -3.54
CA ILE A 110 5.55 -3.88 -3.82
C ILE A 110 6.89 -3.13 -3.92
N ALA A 111 7.82 -3.40 -3.01
CA ALA A 111 9.16 -2.79 -3.03
C ALA A 111 9.93 -3.17 -4.30
N VAL A 112 9.88 -4.42 -4.74
CA VAL A 112 10.50 -4.87 -5.99
C VAL A 112 9.87 -4.16 -7.19
N ALA A 113 8.54 -4.03 -7.25
CA ALA A 113 7.87 -3.29 -8.30
C ALA A 113 8.32 -1.83 -8.35
N LEU A 114 8.45 -1.17 -7.19
CA LEU A 114 8.99 0.19 -7.09
C LEU A 114 10.45 0.28 -7.55
N VAL A 115 11.30 -0.65 -7.13
CA VAL A 115 12.72 -0.67 -7.56
C VAL A 115 12.82 -0.85 -9.06
N LEU A 116 11.96 -1.64 -9.68
CA LEU A 116 11.95 -1.81 -11.13
C LEU A 116 11.54 -0.54 -11.91
N THR A 117 10.99 0.50 -11.26
CA THR A 117 10.77 1.82 -11.86
C THR A 117 12.03 2.70 -11.86
N PHE A 118 13.17 2.22 -11.34
CA PHE A 118 14.43 2.97 -11.29
C PHE A 118 14.88 3.55 -12.66
N PRO A 119 14.63 2.93 -13.82
CA PRO A 119 14.92 3.56 -15.12
C PRO A 119 14.29 4.94 -15.30
N VAL A 120 13.11 5.19 -14.70
CA VAL A 120 12.46 6.52 -14.75
C VAL A 120 13.31 7.56 -13.99
N TRP A 121 13.92 7.17 -12.88
CA TRP A 121 14.85 8.02 -12.14
C TRP A 121 16.10 8.37 -12.98
N ILE A 122 16.69 7.38 -13.66
CA ILE A 122 17.81 7.63 -14.57
C ILE A 122 17.41 8.59 -15.68
N THR A 123 16.24 8.38 -16.29
CA THR A 123 15.74 9.22 -17.39
C THR A 123 15.62 10.69 -16.97
N VAL A 124 15.08 10.96 -15.79
CA VAL A 124 14.93 12.33 -15.28
C VAL A 124 16.30 12.99 -15.04
N ASN A 125 17.27 12.25 -14.48
CA ASN A 125 18.62 12.77 -14.28
C ASN A 125 19.38 13.02 -15.61
N TYR A 126 19.06 12.24 -16.65
CA TYR A 126 19.62 12.47 -17.98
C TYR A 126 19.04 13.70 -18.67
N LEU A 127 17.74 13.96 -18.46
CA LEU A 127 17.03 15.09 -19.09
C LEU A 127 17.26 16.44 -18.40
N GLY A 128 17.71 16.42 -17.13
CA GLY A 128 17.93 17.67 -16.38
C GLY A 128 18.63 17.42 -15.05
N ALA A 129 18.57 18.40 -14.15
CA ALA A 129 19.14 18.33 -12.80
C ALA A 129 18.04 18.31 -11.75
N PRO A 130 17.36 17.16 -11.53
CA PRO A 130 16.31 17.04 -10.51
C PRO A 130 16.90 17.05 -9.10
N ASP A 131 16.08 17.42 -8.12
CA ASP A 131 16.43 17.17 -6.73
C ASP A 131 16.25 15.69 -6.39
N ASN A 132 17.37 14.98 -6.26
CA ASN A 132 17.38 13.55 -5.95
C ASN A 132 16.87 13.26 -4.52
N GLY A 133 16.92 14.23 -3.61
CA GLY A 133 16.34 14.09 -2.26
C GLY A 133 14.82 14.01 -2.32
N ILE A 134 14.18 14.84 -3.15
CA ILE A 134 12.74 14.79 -3.40
C ILE A 134 12.34 13.45 -4.04
N ILE A 135 13.11 12.97 -5.00
CA ILE A 135 12.84 11.68 -5.64
C ILE A 135 12.90 10.54 -4.62
N LEU A 136 13.96 10.50 -3.79
CA LEU A 136 14.10 9.48 -2.75
C LEU A 136 12.94 9.54 -1.74
N ALA A 137 12.56 10.74 -1.30
CA ALA A 137 11.40 10.94 -0.44
C ALA A 137 10.12 10.40 -1.08
N GLY A 138 9.91 10.65 -2.37
CA GLY A 138 8.79 10.11 -3.14
C GLY A 138 8.76 8.58 -3.18
N TYR A 139 9.90 7.91 -3.36
CA TYR A 139 9.99 6.44 -3.28
C TYR A 139 9.67 5.91 -1.90
N ILE A 140 10.19 6.54 -0.84
CA ILE A 140 9.88 6.18 0.56
C ILE A 140 8.39 6.38 0.83
N GLY A 141 7.82 7.51 0.44
CA GLY A 141 6.39 7.79 0.56
C GLY A 141 5.53 6.76 -0.18
N SER A 142 5.92 6.39 -1.41
CA SER A 142 5.23 5.38 -2.19
C SER A 142 5.26 4.00 -1.53
N LEU A 143 6.36 3.62 -0.89
CA LEU A 143 6.45 2.37 -0.14
C LEU A 143 5.56 2.40 1.11
N LEU A 144 5.53 3.51 1.86
CA LEU A 144 4.67 3.70 3.04
C LEU A 144 3.18 3.69 2.66
N LEU A 145 2.81 4.34 1.55
CA LEU A 145 1.46 4.32 1.00
C LEU A 145 1.06 2.89 0.62
N GLY A 146 1.91 2.17 -0.12
CA GLY A 146 1.69 0.77 -0.49
C GLY A 146 1.56 -0.14 0.74
N ALA A 147 2.40 0.06 1.76
CA ALA A 147 2.32 -0.65 3.03
C ALA A 147 1.00 -0.40 3.76
N SER A 148 0.49 0.83 3.75
CA SER A 148 -0.79 1.19 4.37
C SER A 148 -1.97 0.50 3.68
N TYR A 149 -2.01 0.54 2.35
CA TYR A 149 -3.06 -0.16 1.58
C TYR A 149 -2.96 -1.68 1.72
N LEU A 150 -1.75 -2.21 1.82
CA LEU A 150 -1.53 -3.63 2.11
C LEU A 150 -2.04 -4.02 3.49
N ALA A 151 -1.85 -3.18 4.51
CA ALA A 151 -2.38 -3.41 5.86
C ALA A 151 -3.93 -3.42 5.87
N VAL A 152 -4.57 -2.46 5.18
CA VAL A 152 -6.02 -2.45 4.94
C VAL A 152 -6.46 -3.75 4.27
N THR A 153 -5.76 -4.17 3.23
CA THR A 153 -6.07 -5.39 2.48
C THR A 153 -5.89 -6.65 3.32
N SER A 154 -4.87 -6.70 4.17
CA SER A 154 -4.68 -7.80 5.13
C SER A 154 -5.88 -7.93 6.06
N PHE A 155 -6.39 -6.81 6.58
CA PHE A 155 -7.59 -6.79 7.42
C PHE A 155 -8.83 -7.28 6.68
N THR A 156 -9.11 -6.75 5.49
CA THR A 156 -10.29 -7.16 4.71
C THR A 156 -10.22 -8.61 4.28
N SER A 157 -9.03 -9.10 3.93
CA SER A 157 -8.79 -10.50 3.59
C SER A 157 -9.03 -11.43 4.78
N ALA A 158 -8.76 -10.99 6.02
CA ALA A 158 -9.06 -11.74 7.23
C ALA A 158 -10.56 -11.77 7.58
N LEU A 159 -11.36 -10.80 7.11
CA LEU A 159 -12.80 -10.74 7.38
C LEU A 159 -13.61 -11.76 6.57
N THR A 160 -13.20 -12.09 5.36
CA THR A 160 -14.00 -12.89 4.42
C THR A 160 -13.26 -14.14 3.92
N ARG A 161 -14.02 -15.14 3.44
CA ARG A 161 -13.50 -16.32 2.72
C ARG A 161 -13.46 -16.11 1.20
N ASN A 162 -14.08 -15.01 0.71
CA ASN A 162 -14.16 -14.71 -0.71
C ASN A 162 -13.15 -13.61 -1.06
N GLN A 163 -12.21 -13.92 -1.96
CA GLN A 163 -11.17 -13.02 -2.41
C GLN A 163 -11.73 -11.76 -3.09
N VAL A 164 -12.79 -11.91 -3.91
CA VAL A 164 -13.41 -10.78 -4.62
C VAL A 164 -14.09 -9.82 -3.64
N VAL A 165 -14.78 -10.35 -2.63
CA VAL A 165 -15.38 -9.52 -1.57
C VAL A 165 -14.31 -8.80 -0.77
N SER A 166 -13.19 -9.48 -0.45
CA SER A 166 -12.03 -8.85 0.20
C SER A 166 -11.49 -7.67 -0.63
N PHE A 167 -11.30 -7.90 -1.93
CA PHE A 167 -10.83 -6.88 -2.86
C PHE A 167 -11.74 -5.65 -2.87
N ILE A 168 -13.06 -5.86 -3.05
CA ILE A 168 -14.03 -4.75 -3.11
C ILE A 168 -14.01 -3.94 -1.80
N ILE A 169 -14.04 -4.59 -0.64
CA ILE A 169 -14.03 -3.90 0.65
C ILE A 169 -12.71 -3.13 0.83
N ALA A 170 -11.57 -3.73 0.46
CA ALA A 170 -10.27 -3.06 0.52
C ALA A 170 -10.25 -1.79 -0.35
N VAL A 171 -10.71 -1.90 -1.60
CA VAL A 171 -10.79 -0.74 -2.52
C VAL A 171 -11.69 0.35 -1.95
N VAL A 172 -12.85 0.01 -1.38
CA VAL A 172 -13.76 1.01 -0.77
C VAL A 172 -13.10 1.73 0.41
N ILE A 173 -12.42 1.01 1.29
CA ILE A 173 -11.72 1.62 2.43
C ILE A 173 -10.56 2.50 1.94
N CYS A 174 -9.72 2.02 1.02
CA CYS A 174 -8.62 2.80 0.46
C CYS A 174 -9.13 4.04 -0.30
N LEU A 175 -10.21 3.90 -1.07
CA LEU A 175 -10.86 5.03 -1.74
C LEU A 175 -11.35 6.07 -0.74
N PHE A 176 -11.97 5.65 0.36
CA PHE A 176 -12.38 6.57 1.42
C PHE A 176 -11.18 7.35 1.98
N LEU A 177 -10.06 6.68 2.26
CA LEU A 177 -8.83 7.33 2.73
C LEU A 177 -8.23 8.33 1.71
N ILE A 178 -8.39 8.09 0.39
CA ILE A 178 -8.01 9.06 -0.64
C ILE A 178 -8.97 10.24 -0.63
N LEU A 179 -10.29 9.98 -0.67
CA LEU A 179 -11.32 11.01 -0.82
C LEU A 179 -11.34 12.00 0.34
N CYS A 180 -10.97 11.58 1.54
CA CYS A 180 -10.86 12.48 2.71
C CYS A 180 -9.92 13.67 2.50
N GLY A 181 -8.94 13.59 1.59
CA GLY A 181 -8.02 14.69 1.27
C GLY A 181 -8.09 15.18 -0.18
N TRP A 182 -8.98 14.60 -0.98
CA TRP A 182 -9.07 14.98 -2.37
C TRP A 182 -9.69 16.38 -2.52
N PRO A 183 -9.01 17.34 -3.22
CA PRO A 183 -9.44 18.75 -3.25
C PRO A 183 -10.90 18.97 -3.64
N PRO A 184 -11.49 18.27 -4.64
CA PRO A 184 -12.91 18.43 -4.97
C PRO A 184 -13.85 18.06 -3.81
N VAL A 185 -13.51 17.04 -3.01
CA VAL A 185 -14.30 16.62 -1.85
C VAL A 185 -14.15 17.62 -0.71
N LEU A 186 -12.93 18.08 -0.42
CA LEU A 186 -12.68 19.10 0.60
C LEU A 186 -13.40 20.40 0.27
N ASN A 187 -13.40 20.84 -1.00
CA ASN A 187 -14.13 22.03 -1.44
C ASN A 187 -15.64 21.88 -1.27
N LEU A 188 -16.19 20.68 -1.47
CA LEU A 188 -17.61 20.41 -1.22
C LEU A 188 -17.91 20.46 0.29
N LEU A 189 -17.07 19.83 1.11
CA LEU A 189 -17.22 19.81 2.56
C LEU A 189 -17.11 21.21 3.17
N ASN A 190 -16.22 22.07 2.67
CA ASN A 190 -16.08 23.47 3.10
C ASN A 190 -17.32 24.32 2.85
N ARG A 191 -18.24 23.91 1.97
CA ARG A 191 -19.52 24.60 1.74
C ARG A 191 -20.57 24.27 2.79
N VAL A 192 -20.42 23.14 3.49
CA VAL A 192 -21.45 22.58 4.38
C VAL A 192 -20.98 22.58 5.85
N PHE A 193 -19.68 22.37 6.08
CA PHE A 193 -19.11 22.20 7.41
C PHE A 193 -18.13 23.33 7.75
N SER A 194 -17.88 23.49 9.06
CA SER A 194 -16.87 24.45 9.54
C SER A 194 -15.44 24.00 9.16
N PRO A 195 -14.50 24.95 9.01
CA PRO A 195 -13.11 24.62 8.65
C PRO A 195 -12.46 23.57 9.55
N GLY A 196 -12.72 23.60 10.86
CA GLY A 196 -12.17 22.62 11.80
C GLY A 196 -12.62 21.18 11.55
N VAL A 197 -13.86 20.98 11.06
CA VAL A 197 -14.34 19.63 10.67
C VAL A 197 -13.66 19.16 9.39
N VAL A 198 -13.48 20.06 8.45
CA VAL A 198 -12.82 19.74 7.18
C VAL A 198 -11.34 19.39 7.41
N ASP A 199 -10.64 20.15 8.26
CA ASP A 199 -9.26 19.87 8.64
C ASP A 199 -9.14 18.52 9.37
N PHE A 200 -10.11 18.21 10.24
CA PHE A 200 -10.15 16.90 10.91
C PHE A 200 -10.33 15.75 9.92
N VAL A 201 -11.22 15.88 8.94
CA VAL A 201 -11.41 14.87 7.89
C VAL A 201 -10.15 14.74 7.02
N ALA A 202 -9.55 15.86 6.62
CA ALA A 202 -8.32 15.89 5.83
C ALA A 202 -7.13 15.22 6.55
N ALA A 203 -7.09 15.29 7.89
CA ALA A 203 -6.07 14.62 8.69
C ALA A 203 -6.10 13.08 8.61
N PHE A 204 -7.21 12.48 8.19
CA PHE A 204 -7.30 11.03 7.94
C PHE A 204 -6.92 10.63 6.51
N SER A 205 -6.56 11.57 5.66
CA SER A 205 -6.28 11.31 4.26
C SER A 205 -4.84 10.86 4.02
N VAL A 206 -4.69 9.73 3.37
CA VAL A 206 -3.39 9.28 2.85
C VAL A 206 -2.84 10.23 1.77
N MET A 207 -3.73 10.90 1.03
CA MET A 207 -3.33 11.79 -0.06
C MET A 207 -2.65 13.06 0.47
N THR A 208 -3.20 13.69 1.52
CA THR A 208 -2.63 14.88 2.14
C THR A 208 -1.20 14.63 2.66
N HIS A 209 -0.99 13.53 3.38
CA HIS A 209 0.31 13.16 3.93
C HIS A 209 1.30 12.71 2.85
N PHE A 210 0.81 11.99 1.82
CA PHE A 210 1.64 11.58 0.70
C PHE A 210 2.11 12.77 -0.13
N ASP A 211 1.24 13.76 -0.38
CA ASP A 211 1.57 14.97 -1.13
C ASP A 211 2.70 15.78 -0.48
N ASN A 212 2.78 15.83 0.84
CA ASN A 212 3.89 16.45 1.56
C ASN A 212 5.21 15.71 1.29
N ILE A 213 5.19 14.38 1.45
CA ILE A 213 6.38 13.53 1.26
C ILE A 213 6.89 13.60 -0.18
N GLN A 214 6.01 13.54 -1.18
CA GLN A 214 6.42 13.62 -2.60
C GLN A 214 7.00 14.98 -3.00
N ARG A 215 6.76 16.03 -2.21
CA ARG A 215 7.39 17.37 -2.36
C ARG A 215 8.74 17.46 -1.65
N GLY A 216 9.20 16.39 -1.03
CA GLY A 216 10.48 16.32 -0.32
C GLY A 216 10.39 16.74 1.16
N VAL A 217 9.18 17.00 1.68
CA VAL A 217 8.98 17.32 3.09
C VAL A 217 8.72 16.03 3.86
N LEU A 218 9.75 15.51 4.54
CA LEU A 218 9.62 14.36 5.44
C LEU A 218 9.29 14.88 6.86
N ASP A 219 8.02 15.15 7.11
CA ASP A 219 7.55 15.52 8.44
C ASP A 219 7.32 14.26 9.28
N LEU A 220 7.69 14.32 10.56
CA LEU A 220 7.41 13.26 11.52
C LEU A 220 5.90 12.98 11.63
N ARG A 221 5.06 13.99 11.47
CA ARG A 221 3.60 13.87 11.47
C ARG A 221 3.12 12.93 10.36
N ASP A 222 3.66 13.09 9.14
CA ASP A 222 3.26 12.28 7.98
C ASP A 222 3.72 10.82 8.15
N LEU A 223 4.95 10.61 8.65
CA LEU A 223 5.45 9.28 8.95
C LEU A 223 4.63 8.58 10.04
N LEU A 224 4.32 9.29 11.13
CA LEU A 224 3.49 8.76 12.22
C LEU A 224 2.08 8.39 11.73
N PHE A 225 1.51 9.16 10.81
CA PHE A 225 0.23 8.83 10.20
C PHE A 225 0.30 7.47 9.49
N PHE A 226 1.24 7.27 8.56
CA PHE A 226 1.37 6.01 7.84
C PHE A 226 1.63 4.83 8.77
N PHE A 227 2.53 4.97 9.74
CA PHE A 227 2.79 3.92 10.73
C PHE A 227 1.56 3.62 11.59
N SER A 228 0.77 4.64 11.98
CA SER A 228 -0.45 4.44 12.76
C SER A 228 -1.51 3.66 11.96
N VAL A 229 -1.69 3.97 10.68
CA VAL A 229 -2.60 3.24 9.78
C VAL A 229 -2.16 1.79 9.64
N ILE A 230 -0.87 1.54 9.37
CA ILE A 230 -0.32 0.19 9.24
C ILE A 230 -0.54 -0.59 10.55
N PHE A 231 -0.15 -0.03 11.67
CA PHE A 231 -0.29 -0.67 12.98
C PHE A 231 -1.75 -0.98 13.31
N PHE A 232 -2.65 -0.01 13.12
CA PHE A 232 -4.08 -0.17 13.38
C PHE A 232 -4.69 -1.34 12.59
N PHE A 233 -4.46 -1.39 11.28
CA PHE A 233 -5.06 -2.44 10.46
C PHE A 233 -4.40 -3.81 10.67
N LEU A 234 -3.11 -3.89 10.97
CA LEU A 234 -2.47 -5.16 11.35
C LEU A 234 -2.96 -5.64 12.73
N PHE A 235 -3.15 -4.72 13.68
CA PHE A 235 -3.75 -5.05 14.99
C PHE A 235 -5.21 -5.52 14.83
N ALA A 236 -6.01 -4.84 14.02
CA ALA A 236 -7.37 -5.25 13.69
C ALA A 236 -7.40 -6.63 13.01
N THR A 237 -6.46 -6.91 12.11
CA THR A 237 -6.27 -8.25 11.52
C THR A 237 -6.04 -9.29 12.60
N GLN A 238 -5.17 -8.98 13.57
CA GLN A 238 -4.87 -9.90 14.68
C GLN A 238 -6.11 -10.14 15.57
N ALA A 239 -6.88 -9.11 15.84
CA ALA A 239 -8.11 -9.22 16.64
C ALA A 239 -9.13 -10.15 15.94
N VAL A 240 -9.34 -9.97 14.63
CA VAL A 240 -10.25 -10.82 13.83
C VAL A 240 -9.79 -12.28 13.83
N LEU A 241 -8.51 -12.53 13.61
CA LEU A 241 -7.98 -13.90 13.57
C LEU A 241 -8.03 -14.58 14.95
N ARG A 242 -7.80 -13.84 16.04
CA ARG A 242 -7.92 -14.38 17.41
C ARG A 242 -9.35 -14.66 17.82
N ALA A 243 -10.30 -13.76 17.53
CA ALA A 243 -11.70 -13.97 17.85
C ALA A 243 -12.27 -15.23 17.22
N ARG A 244 -11.78 -15.58 16.03
CA ARG A 244 -12.20 -16.80 15.32
C ARG A 244 -11.47 -18.08 15.73
N ARG A 245 -10.40 -17.98 16.49
CA ARG A 245 -9.72 -19.13 17.11
C ARG A 245 -10.44 -19.60 18.39
N ALA A 246 -11.22 -18.72 19.00
CA ALA A 246 -11.90 -18.96 20.27
C ALA A 246 -13.35 -19.50 20.11
N GLY A 247 -13.91 -19.51 18.92
CA GLY A 247 -15.21 -20.08 18.55
C GLY A 247 -15.07 -21.24 17.59
#